data_f95c1bec012c124dc4b65a2febedae17
#
_entry.id   f95c1bec012c124dc4b65a2febedae17
#
_cell.length_a   1.000
_cell.length_b   1.000
_cell.length_c   1.000
_cell.angle_alpha   90.00
_cell.angle_beta   90.00
_cell.angle_gamma   90.00
#
_symmetry.space_group_name_H-M   'P 1'
#
loop_
_entity.id
_entity.type
_entity.pdbx_description
1 polymer ?
#
loop_
_entity_poly.entity_id
_entity_poly.type
_entity_poly.pdbx_seq_one_letter_code
_entity_poly.pdbx_strand_id
1 'polypeptide(L)'
;MKRCFAKLSALLLLALTLPLTAQDLASFEKRVTMKTLPNGLTVIILRRPEAPVFSFFTMVDTGSAQDPLSKTGLAHMMEHMAFKGTSDIGTTDYAEEKVALAKVEETYAAYEAERIKRVGRDPQKLAQLQKEWQDAIAAADKFVVKNQFGEIVESHGGVGMNAFTTYDETGYMYSMPSNMIELWAAIESDRFANPVMRDFYKERNVVMEERRMRTDSSPTGRLVEQFLGTAFDANPYHRPTIGYASDLQAFSATDALNFFHQYYLPSNMVIALVGDLDPDQLMPIIERYFGQIPAKPKPTELTTVEPPQNSVREVKLNDPAQPFYVEGYHRPSYLDPDDAVYDAITDILSNGRTSRMYRALVRDQKIAAAAAGFSGFPGTKYQ
;
A
#
# COMPACT_ATOMS: atom_id res chain seq x y z
N MET A 1 -40.89 -39.30 32.54
CA MET A 1 -40.01 -38.96 31.42
C MET A 1 -40.52 -37.79 30.55
N LYS A 2 -41.75 -37.78 30.06
CA LYS A 2 -42.27 -36.69 29.17
C LYS A 2 -42.24 -35.27 29.75
N ARG A 3 -42.42 -35.09 31.08
CA ARG A 3 -42.38 -33.76 31.76
C ARG A 3 -40.97 -33.23 31.99
N CYS A 4 -39.92 -34.07 32.02
CA CYS A 4 -38.53 -33.63 32.10
C CYS A 4 -38.01 -33.15 30.73
N PHE A 5 -38.40 -33.80 29.64
CA PHE A 5 -38.03 -33.39 28.29
C PHE A 5 -38.63 -32.04 27.91
N ALA A 6 -39.88 -31.75 28.27
CA ALA A 6 -40.53 -30.47 28.01
C ALA A 6 -39.86 -29.30 28.77
N LYS A 7 -39.37 -29.53 30.00
CA LYS A 7 -38.64 -28.52 30.77
C LYS A 7 -37.23 -28.29 30.24
N LEU A 8 -36.54 -29.34 29.74
CA LEU A 8 -35.23 -29.22 29.14
C LEU A 8 -35.30 -28.49 27.78
N SER A 9 -36.33 -28.77 26.96
CA SER A 9 -36.56 -28.06 25.69
C SER A 9 -36.94 -26.60 25.89
N ALA A 10 -37.70 -26.25 26.93
CA ALA A 10 -38.00 -24.86 27.27
C ALA A 10 -36.78 -24.10 27.78
N LEU A 11 -35.88 -24.75 28.54
CA LEU A 11 -34.61 -24.14 28.97
C LEU A 11 -33.64 -23.92 27.78
N LEU A 12 -33.61 -24.87 26.83
CA LEU A 12 -32.80 -24.71 25.60
C LEU A 12 -33.32 -23.59 24.69
N LEU A 13 -34.64 -23.42 24.57
CA LEU A 13 -35.26 -22.33 23.84
C LEU A 13 -35.04 -20.97 24.53
N LEU A 14 -35.03 -20.92 25.88
CA LEU A 14 -34.73 -19.70 26.60
C LEU A 14 -33.25 -19.29 26.50
N ALA A 15 -32.32 -20.25 26.40
CA ALA A 15 -30.91 -20.01 26.16
C ALA A 15 -30.62 -19.45 24.76
N LEU A 16 -31.48 -19.75 23.77
CA LEU A 16 -31.39 -19.23 22.40
C LEU A 16 -31.93 -17.79 22.25
N THR A 17 -32.61 -17.27 23.27
CA THR A 17 -33.13 -15.88 23.29
C THR A 17 -32.26 -14.92 24.10
N LEU A 18 -31.07 -15.36 24.55
CA LEU A 18 -30.08 -14.37 25.01
C LEU A 18 -29.79 -13.45 23.82
N PRO A 19 -29.98 -12.14 23.96
CA PRO A 19 -29.62 -11.24 22.89
C PRO A 19 -28.14 -11.49 22.60
N LEU A 20 -27.83 -12.02 21.44
CA LEU A 20 -26.53 -11.84 20.84
C LEU A 20 -26.38 -10.32 20.78
N THR A 21 -25.72 -9.73 21.75
CA THR A 21 -25.32 -8.34 21.67
C THR A 21 -24.40 -8.26 20.46
N ALA A 22 -24.99 -8.02 19.31
CA ALA A 22 -24.25 -7.45 18.18
C ALA A 22 -23.44 -6.30 18.77
N GLN A 23 -22.16 -6.23 18.43
CA GLN A 23 -21.32 -5.15 18.95
C GLN A 23 -22.05 -3.85 18.61
N ASP A 24 -22.60 -3.21 19.63
CA ASP A 24 -23.25 -1.92 19.47
C ASP A 24 -22.19 -0.92 19.04
N LEU A 25 -22.36 -0.30 17.86
CA LEU A 25 -21.44 0.67 17.31
C LEU A 25 -21.08 1.75 18.34
N ALA A 26 -22.07 2.23 19.08
CA ALA A 26 -21.86 3.23 20.13
C ALA A 26 -20.96 2.72 21.28
N SER A 27 -21.01 1.44 21.61
CA SER A 27 -20.13 0.82 22.61
C SER A 27 -18.72 0.59 22.05
N PHE A 28 -18.58 0.34 20.76
CA PHE A 28 -17.30 0.25 20.09
C PHE A 28 -16.62 1.61 20.02
N GLU A 29 -17.31 2.63 19.56
CA GLU A 29 -16.80 4.01 19.45
C GLU A 29 -16.27 4.54 20.79
N LYS A 30 -16.93 4.23 21.90
CA LYS A 30 -16.48 4.63 23.25
C LYS A 30 -15.13 4.02 23.68
N ARG A 31 -14.69 2.96 23.02
CA ARG A 31 -13.41 2.30 23.30
C ARG A 31 -12.28 2.81 22.40
N VAL A 32 -12.62 3.59 21.39
CA VAL A 32 -11.66 4.17 20.47
C VAL A 32 -11.21 5.52 21.00
N THR A 33 -9.93 5.68 21.19
CA THR A 33 -9.30 6.98 21.44
C THR A 33 -8.71 7.49 20.14
N MET A 34 -9.14 8.69 19.72
CA MET A 34 -8.58 9.34 18.53
C MET A 34 -8.00 10.69 18.93
N LYS A 35 -6.76 10.95 18.52
CA LYS A 35 -6.07 12.21 18.80
C LYS A 35 -5.26 12.64 17.57
N THR A 36 -5.31 13.93 17.25
CA THR A 36 -4.44 14.54 16.25
C THR A 36 -3.34 15.32 16.95
N LEU A 37 -2.08 15.04 16.62
CA LEU A 37 -0.92 15.73 17.14
C LEU A 37 -0.80 17.14 16.55
N PRO A 38 -0.04 18.05 17.18
CA PRO A 38 0.19 19.40 16.65
C PRO A 38 0.78 19.46 15.24
N ASN A 39 1.51 18.41 14.82
CA ASN A 39 2.06 18.31 13.46
C ASN A 39 1.07 17.75 12.44
N GLY A 40 -0.16 17.42 12.84
CA GLY A 40 -1.23 16.94 11.97
C GLY A 40 -1.39 15.42 11.92
N LEU A 41 -0.48 14.62 12.52
CA LEU A 41 -0.61 13.16 12.56
C LEU A 41 -1.83 12.75 13.37
N THR A 42 -2.70 11.93 12.80
CA THR A 42 -3.84 11.35 13.50
C THR A 42 -3.49 9.96 14.03
N VAL A 43 -3.75 9.74 15.31
CA VAL A 43 -3.54 8.46 16.00
C VAL A 43 -4.87 7.93 16.50
N ILE A 44 -5.15 6.67 16.19
CA ILE A 44 -6.35 5.93 16.59
C ILE A 44 -5.92 4.76 17.46
N ILE A 45 -6.45 4.65 18.67
CA ILE A 45 -6.08 3.60 19.62
C ILE A 45 -7.33 2.83 20.02
N LEU A 46 -7.30 1.51 19.88
CA LEU A 46 -8.33 0.60 20.41
C LEU A 46 -7.68 -0.36 21.41
N ARG A 47 -7.93 -0.16 22.69
CA ARG A 47 -7.43 -1.05 23.74
C ARG A 47 -8.08 -2.42 23.68
N ARG A 48 -7.26 -3.49 23.59
CA ARG A 48 -7.64 -4.90 23.56
C ARG A 48 -6.66 -5.71 24.44
N PRO A 49 -6.89 -5.76 25.78
CA PRO A 49 -5.93 -6.34 26.74
C PRO A 49 -6.00 -7.88 26.87
N GLU A 50 -6.65 -8.57 25.95
CA GLU A 50 -6.85 -10.02 25.99
C GLU A 50 -5.53 -10.81 25.76
N ALA A 51 -4.53 -10.19 25.14
CA ALA A 51 -3.21 -10.73 24.93
C ALA A 51 -2.14 -9.62 25.00
N PRO A 52 -0.92 -9.89 25.52
CA PRO A 52 0.13 -8.89 25.71
C PRO A 52 0.82 -8.54 24.38
N VAL A 53 0.04 -8.22 23.36
CA VAL A 53 0.51 -7.87 22.01
C VAL A 53 -0.27 -6.68 21.47
N PHE A 54 0.31 -6.01 20.49
CA PHE A 54 -0.41 -5.02 19.68
C PHE A 54 -0.09 -5.20 18.20
N SER A 55 -1.03 -4.76 17.39
CA SER A 55 -0.85 -4.57 15.95
C SER A 55 -1.02 -3.10 15.63
N PHE A 56 -0.30 -2.63 14.65
CA PHE A 56 -0.52 -1.29 14.11
C PHE A 56 -0.76 -1.33 12.62
N PHE A 57 -1.35 -0.26 12.14
CA PHE A 57 -1.49 0.06 10.74
C PHE A 57 -1.18 1.54 10.53
N THR A 58 -0.12 1.85 9.81
CA THR A 58 0.17 3.21 9.35
C THR A 58 -0.30 3.35 7.92
N MET A 59 -1.27 4.23 7.71
CA MET A 59 -1.78 4.60 6.41
C MET A 59 -1.19 5.95 6.01
N VAL A 60 -0.59 6.02 4.84
CA VAL A 60 -0.28 7.26 4.13
C VAL A 60 -1.38 7.48 3.10
N ASP A 61 -2.08 8.61 3.15
CA ASP A 61 -3.19 8.97 2.25
C ASP A 61 -2.67 9.35 0.85
N THR A 62 -1.90 8.43 0.26
CA THR A 62 -1.24 8.59 -1.04
C THR A 62 -0.92 7.22 -1.62
N GLY A 63 -1.32 7.01 -2.84
CA GLY A 63 -1.02 5.81 -3.63
C GLY A 63 -0.56 6.17 -5.04
N SER A 64 -0.69 5.22 -5.97
CA SER A 64 -0.20 5.41 -7.34
C SER A 64 -1.02 6.44 -8.16
N ALA A 65 -2.20 6.84 -7.69
CA ALA A 65 -2.94 7.93 -8.32
C ALA A 65 -2.18 9.27 -8.27
N GLN A 66 -1.33 9.46 -7.27
CA GLN A 66 -0.50 10.64 -7.10
C GLN A 66 0.85 10.57 -7.83
N ASP A 67 1.17 9.47 -8.49
CA ASP A 67 2.41 9.36 -9.26
C ASP A 67 2.51 10.47 -10.31
N PRO A 68 3.64 11.20 -10.41
CA PRO A 68 3.80 12.21 -11.45
C PRO A 68 3.79 11.61 -12.86
N LEU A 69 3.48 12.42 -13.86
CA LEU A 69 3.60 11.99 -15.26
C LEU A 69 5.03 11.52 -15.56
N SER A 70 5.14 10.42 -16.30
CA SER A 70 6.41 9.76 -16.66
C SER A 70 7.22 9.23 -15.46
N LYS A 71 6.57 9.05 -14.31
CA LYS A 71 7.15 8.54 -13.06
C LYS A 71 6.20 7.55 -12.37
N THR A 72 5.39 6.82 -13.13
CA THR A 72 4.46 5.82 -12.58
C THR A 72 5.22 4.73 -11.85
N GLY A 73 4.71 4.30 -10.70
CA GLY A 73 5.34 3.32 -9.81
C GLY A 73 6.16 3.93 -8.66
N LEU A 74 6.21 5.28 -8.51
CA LEU A 74 6.93 5.92 -7.41
C LEU A 74 6.31 5.61 -6.05
N ALA A 75 4.98 5.63 -5.93
CA ALA A 75 4.31 5.27 -4.70
C ALA A 75 4.67 3.84 -4.26
N HIS A 76 4.63 2.88 -5.18
CA HIS A 76 5.02 1.50 -4.93
C HIS A 76 6.52 1.36 -4.61
N MET A 77 7.37 2.11 -5.31
CA MET A 77 8.80 2.15 -4.99
C MET A 77 9.05 2.69 -3.58
N MET A 78 8.28 3.68 -3.11
CA MET A 78 8.40 4.20 -1.75
C MET A 78 7.97 3.19 -0.69
N GLU A 79 6.99 2.33 -0.97
CA GLU A 79 6.66 1.19 -0.13
C GLU A 79 7.89 0.32 0.12
N HIS A 80 8.59 -0.09 -0.93
CA HIS A 80 9.83 -0.89 -0.84
C HIS A 80 10.94 -0.15 -0.08
N MET A 81 11.11 1.14 -0.35
CA MET A 81 12.17 1.95 0.27
C MET A 81 11.98 2.15 1.77
N ALA A 82 10.75 2.09 2.29
CA ALA A 82 10.46 2.24 3.70
C ALA A 82 11.08 1.15 4.60
N PHE A 83 11.55 0.04 4.02
CA PHE A 83 12.24 -1.05 4.73
C PHE A 83 13.76 -1.02 4.59
N LYS A 84 14.32 -0.04 3.88
CA LYS A 84 15.77 0.06 3.64
C LYS A 84 16.52 0.75 4.77
N GLY A 85 15.80 1.19 5.80
CA GLY A 85 16.36 1.84 6.99
C GLY A 85 16.47 3.36 6.86
N THR A 86 17.23 3.93 7.77
CA THR A 86 17.32 5.36 8.04
C THR A 86 18.78 5.81 8.14
N SER A 87 19.02 7.00 8.68
CA SER A 87 20.38 7.42 9.04
C SER A 87 21.03 6.57 10.15
N ASP A 88 20.19 5.91 10.98
CA ASP A 88 20.66 5.13 12.14
C ASP A 88 20.54 3.62 11.94
N ILE A 89 19.65 3.18 11.06
CA ILE A 89 19.35 1.78 10.78
C ILE A 89 19.71 1.45 9.34
N GLY A 90 20.43 0.35 9.12
CA GLY A 90 20.79 -0.14 7.78
C GLY A 90 22.14 0.34 7.27
N THR A 91 22.93 0.99 8.10
CA THR A 91 24.26 1.52 7.74
C THR A 91 25.31 1.21 8.80
N THR A 92 26.55 1.08 8.38
CA THR A 92 27.72 1.01 9.29
C THR A 92 28.30 2.39 9.58
N ASP A 93 28.12 3.36 8.68
CA ASP A 93 28.58 4.76 8.80
C ASP A 93 27.77 5.61 7.85
N TYR A 94 26.76 6.31 8.37
CA TYR A 94 25.89 7.16 7.55
C TYR A 94 26.59 8.40 6.99
N ALA A 95 27.58 8.94 7.69
CA ALA A 95 28.27 10.14 7.21
C ALA A 95 29.02 9.87 5.90
N GLU A 96 29.74 8.74 5.84
CA GLU A 96 30.44 8.30 4.65
C GLU A 96 29.45 7.76 3.58
N GLU A 97 28.42 7.01 4.00
CA GLU A 97 27.38 6.53 3.08
C GLU A 97 26.67 7.67 2.35
N LYS A 98 26.33 8.74 3.05
CA LYS A 98 25.67 9.92 2.47
C LYS A 98 26.50 10.52 1.32
N VAL A 99 27.80 10.58 1.47
CA VAL A 99 28.71 11.06 0.42
C VAL A 99 28.72 10.09 -0.77
N ALA A 100 28.79 8.79 -0.48
CA ALA A 100 28.74 7.76 -1.52
C ALA A 100 27.39 7.76 -2.29
N LEU A 101 26.27 7.88 -1.59
CA LEU A 101 24.92 7.98 -2.21
C LEU A 101 24.78 9.23 -3.08
N ALA A 102 25.34 10.38 -2.66
CA ALA A 102 25.36 11.59 -3.50
C ALA A 102 26.16 11.35 -4.80
N LYS A 103 27.25 10.57 -4.74
CA LYS A 103 28.01 10.20 -5.93
C LYS A 103 27.25 9.25 -6.84
N VAL A 104 26.46 8.33 -6.29
CA VAL A 104 25.55 7.46 -7.07
C VAL A 104 24.56 8.32 -7.87
N GLU A 105 23.94 9.33 -7.25
CA GLU A 105 22.99 10.23 -7.94
C GLU A 105 23.67 11.07 -9.02
N GLU A 106 24.84 11.62 -8.75
CA GLU A 106 25.60 12.39 -9.74
C GLU A 106 25.91 11.54 -10.99
N THR A 107 26.45 10.33 -10.78
CA THR A 107 26.81 9.44 -11.88
C THR A 107 25.60 8.89 -12.62
N TYR A 108 24.49 8.60 -11.90
CA TYR A 108 23.22 8.23 -12.53
C TYR A 108 22.68 9.35 -13.41
N ALA A 109 22.68 10.59 -12.94
CA ALA A 109 22.21 11.74 -13.72
C ALA A 109 23.00 11.91 -15.03
N ALA A 110 24.33 11.72 -14.99
CA ALA A 110 25.17 11.77 -16.18
C ALA A 110 24.85 10.61 -17.17
N TYR A 111 24.70 9.39 -16.64
CA TYR A 111 24.30 8.22 -17.44
C TYR A 111 22.93 8.43 -18.07
N GLU A 112 21.93 8.85 -17.29
CA GLU A 112 20.56 9.04 -17.75
C GLU A 112 20.47 10.13 -18.83
N ALA A 113 21.18 11.26 -18.65
CA ALA A 113 21.25 12.33 -19.62
C ALA A 113 21.78 11.85 -21.00
N GLU A 114 22.74 10.92 -21.01
CA GLU A 114 23.23 10.32 -22.27
C GLU A 114 22.23 9.28 -22.80
N ARG A 115 21.64 8.47 -21.91
CA ARG A 115 20.70 7.37 -22.24
C ARG A 115 19.47 7.85 -22.98
N ILE A 116 18.88 8.98 -22.54
CA ILE A 116 17.63 9.53 -23.08
C ILE A 116 17.80 10.30 -24.38
N LYS A 117 19.04 10.57 -24.84
CA LYS A 117 19.26 11.27 -26.09
C LYS A 117 18.63 10.52 -27.27
N ARG A 118 17.79 11.21 -28.00
CA ARG A 118 17.17 10.69 -29.22
C ARG A 118 18.11 10.79 -30.44
N VAL A 119 18.97 11.80 -30.45
CA VAL A 119 19.93 12.07 -31.53
C VAL A 119 21.30 12.33 -30.90
N GLY A 120 22.35 11.81 -31.53
CA GLY A 120 23.74 12.04 -31.09
C GLY A 120 24.12 11.30 -29.81
N ARG A 121 23.40 10.25 -29.43
CA ARG A 121 23.80 9.35 -28.33
C ARG A 121 25.07 8.61 -28.73
N ASP A 122 26.09 8.71 -27.88
CA ASP A 122 27.37 8.03 -28.05
C ASP A 122 27.39 6.70 -27.28
N PRO A 123 27.42 5.53 -27.96
CA PRO A 123 27.44 4.24 -27.29
C PRO A 123 28.66 4.00 -26.39
N GLN A 124 29.82 4.52 -26.74
CA GLN A 124 31.05 4.35 -25.94
C GLN A 124 30.96 5.17 -24.66
N LYS A 125 30.54 6.44 -24.79
CA LYS A 125 30.30 7.31 -23.66
C LYS A 125 29.21 6.76 -22.74
N LEU A 126 28.11 6.23 -23.30
CA LEU A 126 27.05 5.59 -22.53
C LEU A 126 27.57 4.41 -21.70
N ALA A 127 28.37 3.52 -22.31
CA ALA A 127 28.96 2.39 -21.61
C ALA A 127 29.92 2.81 -20.50
N GLN A 128 30.73 3.88 -20.74
CA GLN A 128 31.59 4.44 -19.72
C GLN A 128 30.80 5.01 -18.53
N LEU A 129 29.79 5.84 -18.79
CA LEU A 129 28.95 6.43 -17.76
C LEU A 129 28.18 5.36 -16.96
N GLN A 130 27.72 4.30 -17.63
CA GLN A 130 27.09 3.16 -16.95
C GLN A 130 28.07 2.48 -16.00
N LYS A 131 29.33 2.30 -16.42
CA LYS A 131 30.35 1.72 -15.55
C LYS A 131 30.65 2.61 -14.34
N GLU A 132 30.81 3.92 -14.53
CA GLU A 132 31.05 4.88 -13.46
C GLU A 132 29.91 4.87 -12.42
N TRP A 133 28.67 4.80 -12.89
CA TRP A 133 27.50 4.66 -12.03
C TRP A 133 27.48 3.33 -11.25
N GLN A 134 27.79 2.20 -11.90
CA GLN A 134 27.88 0.90 -11.22
C GLN A 134 29.00 0.86 -10.19
N ASP A 135 30.16 1.47 -10.48
CA ASP A 135 31.28 1.60 -9.54
C ASP A 135 30.88 2.45 -8.31
N ALA A 136 30.09 3.52 -8.52
CA ALA A 136 29.56 4.34 -7.43
C ALA A 136 28.57 3.55 -6.54
N ILE A 137 27.66 2.77 -7.13
CA ILE A 137 26.77 1.86 -6.38
C ILE A 137 27.59 0.90 -5.53
N ALA A 138 28.60 0.24 -6.12
CA ALA A 138 29.45 -0.70 -5.39
C ALA A 138 30.25 -0.04 -4.25
N ALA A 139 30.57 1.26 -4.37
CA ALA A 139 31.21 2.01 -3.30
C ALA A 139 30.23 2.31 -2.14
N ALA A 140 28.98 2.67 -2.44
CA ALA A 140 27.94 2.91 -1.44
C ALA A 140 27.55 1.62 -0.70
N ASP A 141 27.52 0.49 -1.38
CA ASP A 141 27.19 -0.83 -0.81
C ASP A 141 28.06 -1.25 0.38
N LYS A 142 29.26 -0.71 0.50
CA LYS A 142 30.19 -1.05 1.59
C LYS A 142 29.66 -0.64 2.96
N PHE A 143 28.76 0.33 3.00
CA PHE A 143 28.17 0.82 4.22
C PHE A 143 26.85 0.13 4.58
N VAL A 144 26.28 -0.65 3.67
CA VAL A 144 24.93 -1.21 3.84
C VAL A 144 24.93 -2.40 4.80
N VAL A 145 24.10 -2.30 5.85
CA VAL A 145 23.71 -3.42 6.69
C VAL A 145 22.35 -3.93 6.21
N LYS A 146 22.37 -5.07 5.51
CA LYS A 146 21.18 -5.61 4.85
C LYS A 146 20.14 -6.04 5.86
N ASN A 147 18.88 -5.76 5.55
CA ASN A 147 17.68 -6.18 6.28
C ASN A 147 17.68 -5.83 7.78
N GLN A 148 18.51 -4.89 8.24
CA GLN A 148 18.64 -4.56 9.65
C GLN A 148 17.31 -4.14 10.28
N PHE A 149 16.45 -3.40 9.55
CA PHE A 149 15.12 -3.03 10.03
C PHE A 149 14.27 -4.28 10.35
N GLY A 150 14.19 -5.23 9.42
CA GLY A 150 13.46 -6.50 9.62
C GLY A 150 14.04 -7.31 10.77
N GLU A 151 15.35 -7.42 10.88
CA GLU A 151 16.03 -8.14 11.96
C GLU A 151 15.76 -7.52 13.34
N ILE A 152 15.69 -6.19 13.45
CA ILE A 152 15.29 -5.51 14.69
C ILE A 152 13.87 -5.90 15.07
N VAL A 153 12.92 -5.82 14.12
CA VAL A 153 11.52 -6.18 14.38
C VAL A 153 11.39 -7.64 14.81
N GLU A 154 11.94 -8.57 14.03
CA GLU A 154 11.83 -10.02 14.27
C GLU A 154 12.53 -10.47 15.56
N SER A 155 13.73 -9.95 15.86
CA SER A 155 14.46 -10.31 17.10
C SER A 155 13.77 -9.83 18.37
N HIS A 156 12.87 -8.84 18.27
CA HIS A 156 12.05 -8.35 19.37
C HIS A 156 10.62 -8.88 19.35
N GLY A 157 10.38 -9.99 18.64
CA GLY A 157 9.11 -10.69 18.62
C GLY A 157 8.08 -10.12 17.65
N GLY A 158 8.49 -9.27 16.72
CA GLY A 158 7.64 -8.78 15.65
C GLY A 158 7.27 -9.86 14.65
N VAL A 159 6.01 -9.89 14.22
CA VAL A 159 5.49 -10.86 13.25
C VAL A 159 4.55 -10.21 12.25
N GLY A 160 4.44 -10.82 11.08
CA GLY A 160 3.47 -10.40 10.07
C GLY A 160 3.82 -9.04 9.43
N MET A 161 5.11 -8.69 9.35
CA MET A 161 5.56 -7.48 8.69
C MET A 161 5.15 -7.51 7.21
N ASN A 162 4.39 -6.50 6.80
CA ASN A 162 3.89 -6.36 5.45
C ASN A 162 3.64 -4.89 5.11
N ALA A 163 3.52 -4.62 3.82
CA ALA A 163 3.07 -3.34 3.28
C ALA A 163 2.31 -3.56 1.99
N PHE A 164 1.61 -2.56 1.54
CA PHE A 164 0.95 -2.55 0.25
C PHE A 164 0.76 -1.12 -0.27
N THR A 165 0.69 -0.99 -1.57
CA THR A 165 0.31 0.23 -2.26
C THR A 165 -0.90 -0.02 -3.14
N THR A 166 -1.93 0.79 -2.97
CA THR A 166 -3.08 0.86 -3.86
C THR A 166 -3.02 2.11 -4.73
N TYR A 167 -4.10 2.41 -5.43
CA TYR A 167 -4.24 3.69 -6.12
C TYR A 167 -4.34 4.87 -5.16
N ASP A 168 -4.93 4.66 -3.98
CA ASP A 168 -5.35 5.73 -3.08
C ASP A 168 -4.50 5.85 -1.82
N GLU A 169 -3.80 4.77 -1.42
CA GLU A 169 -3.07 4.73 -0.16
C GLU A 169 -1.86 3.79 -0.20
N THR A 170 -0.93 4.03 0.73
CA THR A 170 0.16 3.11 1.05
C THR A 170 0.07 2.73 2.52
N GLY A 171 0.04 1.44 2.81
CA GLY A 171 -0.14 0.89 4.16
C GLY A 171 1.06 0.11 4.65
N TYR A 172 1.37 0.21 5.96
CA TYR A 172 2.46 -0.51 6.63
C TYR A 172 1.94 -1.15 7.91
N MET A 173 2.28 -2.41 8.18
CA MET A 173 1.77 -3.13 9.33
C MET A 173 2.70 -4.24 9.80
N TYR A 174 2.69 -4.51 11.08
CA TYR A 174 3.14 -5.72 11.76
C TYR A 174 2.61 -5.74 13.20
N SER A 175 2.83 -6.84 13.91
CA SER A 175 2.43 -6.98 15.32
C SER A 175 3.66 -7.19 16.18
N MET A 176 3.64 -6.67 17.42
CA MET A 176 4.72 -6.81 18.39
C MET A 176 4.17 -7.11 19.81
N PRO A 177 5.01 -7.65 20.71
CA PRO A 177 4.68 -7.67 22.14
C PRO A 177 4.46 -6.25 22.69
N SER A 178 3.48 -6.07 23.61
CA SER A 178 3.10 -4.74 24.12
C SER A 178 4.24 -4.00 24.83
N ASN A 179 5.18 -4.74 25.45
CA ASN A 179 6.35 -4.15 26.10
C ASN A 179 7.38 -3.57 25.11
N MET A 180 7.21 -3.80 23.80
CA MET A 180 8.09 -3.26 22.73
C MET A 180 7.53 -1.98 22.10
N ILE A 181 6.50 -1.38 22.68
CA ILE A 181 5.83 -0.20 22.12
C ILE A 181 6.78 0.99 21.95
N GLU A 182 7.73 1.18 22.83
CA GLU A 182 8.69 2.29 22.72
C GLU A 182 9.72 2.03 21.62
N LEU A 183 10.19 0.78 21.45
CA LEU A 183 11.04 0.39 20.32
C LEU A 183 10.30 0.61 19.00
N TRP A 184 9.04 0.14 18.92
CA TRP A 184 8.18 0.38 17.75
C TRP A 184 8.07 1.87 17.43
N ALA A 185 7.76 2.71 18.42
CA ALA A 185 7.62 4.14 18.22
C ALA A 185 8.92 4.78 17.71
N ALA A 186 10.08 4.34 18.21
CA ALA A 186 11.38 4.83 17.78
C ALA A 186 11.67 4.49 16.32
N ILE A 187 11.56 3.21 15.92
CA ILE A 187 11.92 2.78 14.56
C ILE A 187 10.88 3.24 13.52
N GLU A 188 9.57 3.26 13.87
CA GLU A 188 8.52 3.72 12.97
C GLU A 188 8.58 5.23 12.74
N SER A 189 8.80 6.02 13.80
CA SER A 189 8.93 7.47 13.62
C SER A 189 10.18 7.84 12.83
N ASP A 190 11.29 7.12 13.03
CA ASP A 190 12.57 7.38 12.37
C ASP A 190 12.47 7.13 10.85
N ARG A 191 11.85 6.04 10.40
CA ARG A 191 11.70 5.77 8.96
C ARG A 191 10.84 6.79 8.23
N PHE A 192 9.93 7.50 8.94
CA PHE A 192 9.14 8.59 8.38
C PHE A 192 9.77 9.97 8.57
N ALA A 193 10.74 10.10 9.49
CA ALA A 193 11.49 11.34 9.69
C ALA A 193 12.75 11.40 8.82
N ASN A 194 13.48 10.29 8.72
CA ASN A 194 14.84 10.24 8.19
C ASN A 194 15.05 9.13 7.14
N PRO A 195 14.21 9.04 6.08
CA PRO A 195 14.35 8.00 5.06
C PRO A 195 15.67 8.14 4.30
N VAL A 196 16.32 7.02 4.03
CA VAL A 196 17.52 6.96 3.20
C VAL A 196 17.26 6.10 1.97
N MET A 197 17.52 6.64 0.79
CA MET A 197 17.33 5.92 -0.49
C MET A 197 18.48 4.93 -0.75
N ARG A 198 18.77 4.11 0.24
CA ARG A 198 19.81 3.07 0.24
C ARG A 198 19.41 1.93 -0.68
N ASP A 199 20.34 1.41 -1.47
CA ASP A 199 20.08 0.34 -2.45
C ASP A 199 18.99 0.67 -3.50
N PHE A 200 18.64 1.93 -3.69
CA PHE A 200 17.51 2.36 -4.53
C PHE A 200 17.51 1.70 -5.91
N TYR A 201 18.62 1.74 -6.62
CA TYR A 201 18.69 1.21 -7.99
C TYR A 201 18.67 -0.32 -8.05
N LYS A 202 19.07 -0.99 -6.98
CA LYS A 202 18.88 -2.45 -6.85
C LYS A 202 17.43 -2.78 -6.60
N GLU A 203 16.78 -2.04 -5.70
CA GLU A 203 15.36 -2.22 -5.39
C GLU A 203 14.48 -1.88 -6.60
N ARG A 204 14.84 -0.87 -7.37
CA ARG A 204 14.21 -0.58 -8.66
C ARG A 204 14.23 -1.79 -9.61
N ASN A 205 15.33 -2.53 -9.65
CA ASN A 205 15.41 -3.76 -10.43
C ASN A 205 14.52 -4.88 -9.85
N VAL A 206 14.36 -4.96 -8.53
CA VAL A 206 13.40 -5.88 -7.88
C VAL A 206 11.98 -5.54 -8.30
N VAL A 207 11.57 -4.26 -8.24
CA VAL A 207 10.25 -3.80 -8.70
C VAL A 207 10.05 -4.07 -10.20
N MET A 208 11.08 -3.90 -11.03
CA MET A 208 11.01 -4.25 -12.46
C MET A 208 10.79 -5.75 -12.68
N GLU A 209 11.44 -6.61 -11.88
CA GLU A 209 11.24 -8.05 -11.94
C GLU A 209 9.86 -8.46 -11.45
N GLU A 210 9.37 -7.80 -10.40
CA GLU A 210 8.00 -7.98 -9.92
C GLU A 210 6.98 -7.61 -10.99
N ARG A 211 7.16 -6.47 -11.68
CA ARG A 211 6.34 -6.11 -12.84
C ARG A 211 6.39 -7.18 -13.92
N ARG A 212 7.59 -7.69 -14.22
CA ARG A 212 7.75 -8.76 -15.22
C ARG A 212 6.92 -9.99 -14.84
N MET A 213 6.95 -10.39 -13.56
CA MET A 213 6.20 -11.56 -13.10
C MET A 213 4.68 -11.31 -13.03
N ARG A 214 4.26 -10.16 -12.48
CA ARG A 214 2.84 -9.88 -12.23
C ARG A 214 2.08 -9.39 -13.46
N THR A 215 2.76 -8.73 -14.39
CA THR A 215 2.14 -8.10 -15.57
C THR A 215 2.69 -8.65 -16.87
N ASP A 216 3.99 -8.45 -17.16
CA ASP A 216 4.54 -8.68 -18.50
C ASP A 216 4.52 -10.16 -18.89
N SER A 217 4.71 -11.09 -17.95
CA SER A 217 4.65 -12.54 -18.16
C SER A 217 3.30 -13.16 -17.76
N SER A 218 2.35 -12.37 -17.26
CA SER A 218 1.03 -12.82 -16.79
C SER A 218 -0.06 -12.41 -17.77
N PRO A 219 -0.74 -13.35 -18.44
CA PRO A 219 -1.87 -13.03 -19.32
C PRO A 219 -2.98 -12.23 -18.61
N THR A 220 -3.32 -12.63 -17.39
CA THR A 220 -4.31 -11.92 -16.57
C THR A 220 -3.83 -10.53 -16.16
N GLY A 221 -2.55 -10.39 -15.79
CA GLY A 221 -1.95 -9.10 -15.45
C GLY A 221 -2.01 -8.12 -16.63
N ARG A 222 -1.64 -8.58 -17.84
CA ARG A 222 -1.77 -7.76 -19.06
C ARG A 222 -3.23 -7.38 -19.35
N LEU A 223 -4.15 -8.32 -19.16
CA LEU A 223 -5.58 -8.04 -19.38
C LEU A 223 -6.08 -6.95 -18.42
N VAL A 224 -5.76 -7.06 -17.13
CA VAL A 224 -6.18 -6.08 -16.12
C VAL A 224 -5.56 -4.70 -16.41
N GLU A 225 -4.27 -4.64 -16.76
CA GLU A 225 -3.62 -3.36 -17.13
C GLU A 225 -4.31 -2.72 -18.35
N GLN A 226 -4.61 -3.49 -19.40
CA GLN A 226 -5.32 -2.99 -20.58
C GLN A 226 -6.77 -2.63 -20.29
N PHE A 227 -7.43 -3.41 -19.44
CA PHE A 227 -8.81 -3.12 -19.00
C PHE A 227 -8.87 -1.76 -18.29
N LEU A 228 -8.02 -1.52 -17.31
CA LEU A 228 -7.98 -0.25 -16.58
C LEU A 228 -7.58 0.92 -17.49
N GLY A 229 -6.58 0.71 -18.35
CA GLY A 229 -6.19 1.70 -19.37
C GLY A 229 -7.28 2.04 -20.37
N THR A 230 -8.30 1.17 -20.51
CA THR A 230 -9.47 1.40 -21.37
C THR A 230 -10.65 1.97 -20.58
N ALA A 231 -10.77 1.61 -19.30
CA ALA A 231 -11.88 2.00 -18.44
C ALA A 231 -11.86 3.50 -18.09
N PHE A 232 -10.67 4.08 -17.89
CA PHE A 232 -10.51 5.46 -17.45
C PHE A 232 -9.79 6.30 -18.50
N ASP A 233 -10.36 7.49 -18.80
CA ASP A 233 -9.76 8.46 -19.74
C ASP A 233 -8.88 9.49 -19.01
N ALA A 234 -9.39 10.05 -17.92
CA ALA A 234 -8.79 11.17 -17.21
C ALA A 234 -8.30 10.81 -15.80
N ASN A 235 -9.02 9.95 -15.10
CA ASN A 235 -8.66 9.54 -13.76
C ASN A 235 -7.36 8.74 -13.77
N PRO A 236 -6.38 9.04 -12.89
CA PRO A 236 -5.11 8.32 -12.79
C PRO A 236 -5.22 6.79 -12.61
N TYR A 237 -6.38 6.26 -12.32
CA TYR A 237 -6.63 4.81 -12.23
C TYR A 237 -6.39 4.06 -13.57
N HIS A 238 -6.25 4.76 -14.69
CA HIS A 238 -5.82 4.15 -15.95
C HIS A 238 -4.35 3.70 -15.95
N ARG A 239 -3.53 4.16 -14.97
CA ARG A 239 -2.09 3.85 -14.90
C ARG A 239 -1.85 2.68 -13.94
N PRO A 240 -0.92 1.75 -14.24
CA PRO A 240 -0.64 0.63 -13.33
C PRO A 240 0.03 1.09 -12.05
N THR A 241 -0.40 0.58 -10.91
CA THR A 241 0.21 0.88 -9.59
C THR A 241 1.69 0.51 -9.52
N ILE A 242 2.07 -0.60 -10.15
CA ILE A 242 3.47 -1.03 -10.23
C ILE A 242 4.32 -0.14 -11.15
N GLY A 243 3.69 0.72 -11.94
CA GLY A 243 4.35 1.61 -12.91
C GLY A 243 4.62 0.97 -14.26
N TYR A 244 4.79 1.80 -15.30
CA TYR A 244 5.25 1.35 -16.61
C TYR A 244 6.76 1.05 -16.58
N ALA A 245 7.21 0.03 -17.31
CA ALA A 245 8.62 -0.36 -17.37
C ALA A 245 9.56 0.80 -17.78
N SER A 246 9.13 1.65 -18.71
CA SER A 246 9.88 2.83 -19.13
C SER A 246 10.08 3.86 -18.02
N ASP A 247 9.05 4.07 -17.19
CA ASP A 247 9.07 5.01 -16.09
C ASP A 247 9.94 4.48 -14.95
N LEU A 248 9.78 3.19 -14.61
CA LEU A 248 10.64 2.51 -13.63
C LEU A 248 12.13 2.63 -13.98
N GLN A 249 12.49 2.53 -15.27
CA GLN A 249 13.88 2.69 -15.71
C GLN A 249 14.40 4.12 -15.60
N ALA A 250 13.50 5.12 -15.62
CA ALA A 250 13.86 6.52 -15.77
C ALA A 250 13.92 7.31 -14.46
N PHE A 251 13.20 6.89 -13.40
CA PHE A 251 13.22 7.68 -12.18
C PHE A 251 14.45 7.38 -11.29
N SER A 252 14.86 8.38 -10.53
CA SER A 252 16.03 8.40 -9.67
C SER A 252 15.66 8.28 -8.19
N ALA A 253 16.65 8.04 -7.33
CA ALA A 253 16.47 8.14 -5.88
C ALA A 253 16.03 9.55 -5.45
N THR A 254 16.49 10.58 -6.17
CA THR A 254 16.05 11.96 -5.98
C THR A 254 14.56 12.14 -6.28
N ASP A 255 14.01 11.52 -7.33
CA ASP A 255 12.57 11.55 -7.63
C ASP A 255 11.75 10.91 -6.50
N ALA A 256 12.21 9.77 -5.99
CA ALA A 256 11.57 9.07 -4.88
C ALA A 256 11.62 9.89 -3.58
N LEU A 257 12.74 10.51 -3.26
CA LEU A 257 12.87 11.37 -2.10
C LEU A 257 11.96 12.61 -2.20
N ASN A 258 11.84 13.20 -3.38
CA ASN A 258 10.91 14.31 -3.63
C ASN A 258 9.45 13.88 -3.44
N PHE A 259 9.08 12.70 -3.93
CA PHE A 259 7.76 12.11 -3.71
C PHE A 259 7.50 11.90 -2.21
N PHE A 260 8.47 11.33 -1.49
CA PHE A 260 8.38 11.18 -0.04
C PHE A 260 8.14 12.53 0.66
N HIS A 261 8.96 13.53 0.38
CA HIS A 261 8.84 14.86 1.00
C HIS A 261 7.54 15.59 0.68
N GLN A 262 6.88 15.21 -0.40
CA GLN A 262 5.59 15.78 -0.80
C GLN A 262 4.41 15.09 -0.12
N TYR A 263 4.47 13.78 0.09
CA TYR A 263 3.30 12.99 0.47
C TYR A 263 3.40 12.31 1.84
N TYR A 264 4.60 11.96 2.31
CA TYR A 264 4.80 11.29 3.60
C TYR A 264 4.89 12.32 4.73
N LEU A 265 3.79 13.01 4.95
CA LEU A 265 3.67 14.10 5.92
C LEU A 265 2.77 13.68 7.08
N PRO A 266 3.05 14.11 8.32
CA PRO A 266 2.19 13.79 9.46
C PRO A 266 0.72 14.15 9.21
N SER A 267 0.44 15.29 8.55
CA SER A 267 -0.92 15.70 8.18
C SER A 267 -1.60 14.84 7.12
N ASN A 268 -0.85 13.94 6.47
CA ASN A 268 -1.31 13.02 5.44
C ASN A 268 -1.23 11.55 5.90
N MET A 269 -1.04 11.33 7.20
CA MET A 269 -0.85 10.00 7.77
C MET A 269 -1.82 9.75 8.92
N VAL A 270 -2.24 8.50 9.03
CA VAL A 270 -3.02 7.99 10.16
C VAL A 270 -2.33 6.74 10.70
N ILE A 271 -2.19 6.65 12.01
CA ILE A 271 -1.68 5.45 12.68
C ILE A 271 -2.81 4.86 13.53
N ALA A 272 -3.22 3.65 13.24
CA ALA A 272 -4.14 2.86 14.05
C ALA A 272 -3.36 1.83 14.88
N LEU A 273 -3.61 1.76 16.17
CA LEU A 273 -2.99 0.85 17.12
C LEU A 273 -4.07 0.05 17.85
N VAL A 274 -3.98 -1.26 17.81
CA VAL A 274 -4.95 -2.17 18.43
C VAL A 274 -4.21 -3.21 19.25
N GLY A 275 -4.51 -3.30 20.56
CA GLY A 275 -3.89 -4.30 21.43
C GLY A 275 -3.90 -3.93 22.90
N ASP A 276 -3.03 -4.58 23.66
CA ASP A 276 -2.85 -4.29 25.09
C ASP A 276 -2.01 -3.01 25.29
N LEU A 277 -2.63 -1.90 24.95
CA LEU A 277 -2.06 -0.55 25.02
C LEU A 277 -3.02 0.37 25.79
N ASP A 278 -2.54 0.98 26.84
CA ASP A 278 -3.27 2.00 27.57
C ASP A 278 -3.07 3.36 26.88
N PRO A 279 -4.14 4.02 26.42
CA PRO A 279 -4.03 5.30 25.69
C PRO A 279 -3.30 6.39 26.48
N ASP A 280 -3.52 6.47 27.81
CA ASP A 280 -2.90 7.51 28.64
C ASP A 280 -1.38 7.31 28.80
N GLN A 281 -0.92 6.06 28.76
CA GLN A 281 0.51 5.73 28.80
C GLN A 281 1.15 5.79 27.41
N LEU A 282 0.40 5.45 26.35
CA LEU A 282 0.87 5.44 25.00
C LEU A 282 1.06 6.84 24.40
N MET A 283 0.11 7.75 24.64
CA MET A 283 0.15 9.06 24.00
C MET A 283 1.43 9.86 24.28
N PRO A 284 2.00 9.89 25.50
CA PRO A 284 3.29 10.55 25.73
C PRO A 284 4.45 9.94 24.91
N ILE A 285 4.43 8.64 24.65
CA ILE A 285 5.41 7.96 23.78
C ILE A 285 5.25 8.43 22.33
N ILE A 286 4.02 8.39 21.81
CA ILE A 286 3.71 8.87 20.46
C ILE A 286 4.12 10.33 20.28
N GLU A 287 3.80 11.20 21.21
CA GLU A 287 4.16 12.63 21.16
C GLU A 287 5.68 12.83 21.16
N ARG A 288 6.41 12.04 21.94
CA ARG A 288 7.88 12.11 22.03
C ARG A 288 8.53 11.74 20.70
N TYR A 289 8.09 10.70 20.05
CA TYR A 289 8.73 10.17 18.84
C TYR A 289 8.16 10.80 17.56
N PHE A 290 6.86 10.69 17.33
CA PHE A 290 6.22 11.18 16.11
C PHE A 290 5.98 12.69 16.11
N GLY A 291 5.83 13.31 17.30
CA GLY A 291 5.64 14.76 17.41
C GLY A 291 6.84 15.59 16.95
N GLN A 292 8.02 14.98 16.81
CA GLN A 292 9.23 15.64 16.31
C GLN A 292 9.27 15.76 14.79
N ILE A 293 8.46 14.98 14.07
CA ILE A 293 8.37 15.07 12.60
C ILE A 293 7.78 16.45 12.25
N PRO A 294 8.45 17.25 11.40
CA PRO A 294 8.02 18.60 11.10
C PRO A 294 6.61 18.67 10.53
N ALA A 295 5.80 19.59 11.06
CA ALA A 295 4.48 19.88 10.51
C ALA A 295 4.59 20.47 9.11
N LYS A 296 3.80 19.96 8.18
CA LYS A 296 3.62 20.53 6.83
C LYS A 296 2.15 20.47 6.45
N PRO A 297 1.67 21.37 5.57
CA PRO A 297 0.30 21.31 5.07
C PRO A 297 0.03 19.98 4.38
N LYS A 298 -1.21 19.47 4.50
CA LYS A 298 -1.64 18.29 3.74
C LYS A 298 -1.45 18.53 2.24
N PRO A 299 -1.01 17.52 1.47
CA PRO A 299 -0.89 17.61 0.02
C PRO A 299 -2.24 17.99 -0.63
N THR A 300 -2.16 18.67 -1.76
CA THR A 300 -3.37 18.95 -2.55
C THR A 300 -3.94 17.66 -3.10
N GLU A 301 -5.23 17.45 -2.90
CA GLU A 301 -5.94 16.30 -3.45
C GLU A 301 -6.06 16.39 -4.97
N LEU A 302 -6.21 15.23 -5.61
CA LEU A 302 -6.48 15.17 -7.03
C LEU A 302 -7.89 15.75 -7.31
N THR A 303 -7.96 16.65 -8.27
CA THR A 303 -9.22 17.32 -8.67
C THR A 303 -9.76 16.80 -10.00
N THR A 304 -9.03 15.88 -10.63
CA THR A 304 -9.46 15.30 -11.92
C THR A 304 -10.66 14.40 -11.71
N VAL A 305 -11.74 14.70 -12.41
CA VAL A 305 -12.97 13.90 -12.43
C VAL A 305 -13.01 13.12 -13.73
N GLU A 306 -13.32 11.84 -13.66
CA GLU A 306 -13.52 11.00 -14.84
C GLU A 306 -14.75 11.49 -15.63
N PRO A 307 -14.64 11.73 -16.95
CA PRO A 307 -15.79 12.14 -17.75
C PRO A 307 -16.83 11.00 -17.84
N PRO A 308 -18.14 11.34 -18.00
CA PRO A 308 -19.16 10.33 -18.14
C PRO A 308 -18.89 9.39 -19.33
N GLN A 309 -19.01 8.10 -19.11
CA GLN A 309 -18.88 7.11 -20.17
C GLN A 309 -20.17 7.02 -20.98
N ASN A 310 -20.12 7.41 -22.24
CA ASN A 310 -21.30 7.47 -23.15
C ASN A 310 -21.41 6.24 -24.06
N SER A 311 -20.46 5.32 -24.03
CA SER A 311 -20.45 4.12 -24.87
C SER A 311 -19.70 2.97 -24.18
N VAL A 312 -19.99 1.74 -24.61
CA VAL A 312 -19.19 0.58 -24.23
C VAL A 312 -17.78 0.75 -24.78
N ARG A 313 -16.77 0.45 -23.96
CA ARG A 313 -15.37 0.37 -24.34
C ARG A 313 -14.95 -1.11 -24.25
N GLU A 314 -14.27 -1.61 -25.25
CA GLU A 314 -13.88 -3.02 -25.32
C GLU A 314 -12.41 -3.15 -25.75
N VAL A 315 -11.69 -4.03 -25.08
CA VAL A 315 -10.34 -4.45 -25.48
C VAL A 315 -10.28 -5.97 -25.55
N LYS A 316 -9.67 -6.50 -26.62
CA LYS A 316 -9.43 -7.93 -26.82
C LYS A 316 -7.94 -8.19 -26.90
N LEU A 317 -7.47 -9.07 -26.01
CA LEU A 317 -6.09 -9.56 -26.07
C LEU A 317 -6.06 -10.98 -26.61
N ASN A 318 -5.14 -11.23 -27.55
CA ASN A 318 -4.81 -12.58 -27.99
C ASN A 318 -3.55 -13.03 -27.30
N ASP A 319 -3.70 -13.95 -26.36
CA ASP A 319 -2.63 -14.44 -25.51
C ASP A 319 -2.74 -15.95 -25.32
N PRO A 320 -1.64 -16.72 -25.26
CA PRO A 320 -1.67 -18.16 -25.03
C PRO A 320 -2.07 -18.47 -23.59
N ALA A 321 -3.36 -18.32 -23.28
CA ALA A 321 -3.93 -18.52 -21.94
C ALA A 321 -5.34 -19.10 -22.03
N GLN A 322 -5.89 -19.55 -20.90
CA GLN A 322 -7.31 -19.88 -20.81
C GLN A 322 -8.13 -18.60 -21.03
N PRO A 323 -9.30 -18.70 -21.66
CA PRO A 323 -10.17 -17.56 -21.85
C PRO A 323 -10.52 -16.89 -20.53
N PHE A 324 -10.39 -15.56 -20.48
CA PHE A 324 -10.73 -14.74 -19.33
C PHE A 324 -11.59 -13.55 -19.79
N TYR A 325 -12.64 -13.24 -19.05
CA TYR A 325 -13.53 -12.13 -19.31
C TYR A 325 -13.60 -11.22 -18.09
N VAL A 326 -13.44 -9.94 -18.28
CA VAL A 326 -13.59 -8.89 -17.26
C VAL A 326 -14.59 -7.86 -17.78
N GLU A 327 -15.52 -7.46 -16.95
CA GLU A 327 -16.46 -6.38 -17.19
C GLU A 327 -16.52 -5.49 -15.95
N GLY A 328 -16.53 -4.18 -16.14
CA GLY A 328 -16.58 -3.21 -15.05
C GLY A 328 -17.53 -2.07 -15.35
N TYR A 329 -18.04 -1.49 -14.29
CA TYR A 329 -18.93 -0.34 -14.29
C TYR A 329 -18.34 0.73 -13.37
N HIS A 330 -18.30 1.99 -13.86
CA HIS A 330 -17.93 3.11 -13.01
C HIS A 330 -18.95 3.27 -11.88
N ARG A 331 -18.47 3.60 -10.71
CA ARG A 331 -19.27 3.89 -9.53
C ARG A 331 -18.79 5.17 -8.86
N PRO A 332 -19.62 5.84 -8.06
CA PRO A 332 -19.21 6.98 -7.26
C PRO A 332 -18.09 6.61 -6.25
N SER A 333 -17.48 7.63 -5.65
CA SER A 333 -16.49 7.42 -4.58
C SER A 333 -17.12 6.77 -3.34
N TYR A 334 -16.28 6.22 -2.46
CA TYR A 334 -16.73 5.61 -1.20
C TYR A 334 -17.44 6.58 -0.23
N LEU A 335 -17.34 7.89 -0.48
CA LEU A 335 -18.07 8.91 0.29
C LEU A 335 -19.52 9.09 -0.19
N ASP A 336 -19.89 8.48 -1.31
CA ASP A 336 -21.24 8.56 -1.83
C ASP A 336 -22.22 7.77 -0.94
N PRO A 337 -23.43 8.28 -0.66
CA PRO A 337 -24.45 7.56 0.12
C PRO A 337 -24.81 6.18 -0.44
N ASP A 338 -24.68 5.97 -1.74
CA ASP A 338 -24.98 4.71 -2.40
C ASP A 338 -23.84 3.69 -2.37
N ASP A 339 -22.69 3.98 -1.74
CA ASP A 339 -21.56 3.06 -1.66
C ASP A 339 -21.96 1.67 -1.11
N ALA A 340 -22.68 1.63 0.01
CA ALA A 340 -23.19 0.40 0.60
C ALA A 340 -24.20 -0.35 -0.32
N VAL A 341 -24.87 0.34 -1.22
CA VAL A 341 -25.80 -0.27 -2.20
C VAL A 341 -24.99 -1.04 -3.24
N TYR A 342 -23.87 -0.50 -3.72
CA TYR A 342 -22.97 -1.19 -4.65
C TYR A 342 -22.35 -2.43 -4.03
N ASP A 343 -21.98 -2.38 -2.75
CA ASP A 343 -21.48 -3.56 -2.02
C ASP A 343 -22.57 -4.64 -1.93
N ALA A 344 -23.79 -4.27 -1.58
CA ALA A 344 -24.93 -5.21 -1.54
C ALA A 344 -25.22 -5.82 -2.92
N ILE A 345 -25.15 -5.03 -4.01
CA ILE A 345 -25.30 -5.53 -5.39
C ILE A 345 -24.20 -6.58 -5.68
N THR A 346 -22.95 -6.28 -5.34
CA THR A 346 -21.82 -7.18 -5.55
C THR A 346 -22.00 -8.50 -4.78
N ASP A 347 -22.43 -8.44 -3.53
CA ASP A 347 -22.72 -9.63 -2.72
C ASP A 347 -23.83 -10.51 -3.32
N ILE A 348 -24.94 -9.93 -3.72
CA ILE A 348 -26.04 -10.64 -4.36
C ILE A 348 -25.59 -11.31 -5.67
N LEU A 349 -24.79 -10.62 -6.45
CA LEU A 349 -24.34 -11.10 -7.74
C LEU A 349 -23.27 -12.18 -7.66
N SER A 350 -22.30 -12.05 -6.74
CA SER A 350 -21.06 -12.82 -6.81
C SER A 350 -20.60 -13.51 -5.54
N ASN A 351 -21.18 -13.22 -4.37
CA ASN A 351 -20.67 -13.79 -3.12
C ASN A 351 -21.18 -15.22 -2.86
N GLY A 352 -20.26 -16.20 -2.95
CA GLY A 352 -20.51 -17.59 -2.62
C GLY A 352 -21.33 -18.37 -3.66
N ARG A 353 -21.57 -19.64 -3.36
CA ARG A 353 -22.24 -20.60 -4.27
C ARG A 353 -23.72 -20.34 -4.51
N THR A 354 -24.35 -19.52 -3.70
CA THR A 354 -25.76 -19.13 -3.82
C THR A 354 -25.96 -17.87 -4.65
N SER A 355 -24.88 -17.18 -5.00
CA SER A 355 -24.91 -15.96 -5.80
C SER A 355 -25.49 -16.19 -7.21
N ARG A 356 -26.00 -15.11 -7.81
CA ARG A 356 -26.63 -15.20 -9.13
C ARG A 356 -25.63 -15.61 -10.22
N MET A 357 -24.43 -15.03 -10.23
CA MET A 357 -23.41 -15.36 -11.22
C MET A 357 -22.92 -16.80 -11.10
N TYR A 358 -22.60 -17.27 -9.89
CA TYR A 358 -22.20 -18.65 -9.70
C TYR A 358 -23.28 -19.64 -10.15
N ARG A 359 -24.54 -19.40 -9.76
CA ARG A 359 -25.64 -20.29 -10.15
C ARG A 359 -25.83 -20.30 -11.67
N ALA A 360 -25.89 -19.15 -12.30
CA ALA A 360 -26.15 -19.05 -13.73
C ALA A 360 -24.98 -19.58 -14.58
N LEU A 361 -23.76 -19.12 -14.33
CA LEU A 361 -22.61 -19.33 -15.22
C LEU A 361 -21.85 -20.63 -14.91
N VAL A 362 -21.71 -20.97 -13.62
CA VAL A 362 -20.89 -22.10 -13.19
C VAL A 362 -21.73 -23.36 -13.00
N ARG A 363 -22.86 -23.26 -12.26
CA ARG A 363 -23.68 -24.43 -11.91
C ARG A 363 -24.60 -24.86 -13.02
N ASP A 364 -25.41 -23.93 -13.56
CA ASP A 364 -26.53 -24.25 -14.46
C ASP A 364 -26.08 -24.31 -15.91
N GLN A 365 -25.44 -23.25 -16.45
CA GLN A 365 -24.97 -23.17 -17.82
C GLN A 365 -23.62 -23.85 -18.06
N LYS A 366 -22.78 -23.98 -17.02
CA LYS A 366 -21.44 -24.61 -17.07
C LYS A 366 -20.51 -23.99 -18.14
N ILE A 367 -20.65 -22.68 -18.37
CA ILE A 367 -19.82 -21.94 -19.36
C ILE A 367 -18.62 -21.26 -18.74
N ALA A 368 -18.56 -21.23 -17.40
CA ALA A 368 -17.42 -20.69 -16.66
C ALA A 368 -16.96 -21.66 -15.57
N ALA A 369 -15.67 -21.74 -15.31
CA ALA A 369 -15.10 -22.46 -14.17
C ALA A 369 -15.27 -21.69 -12.85
N ALA A 370 -15.27 -20.37 -12.92
CA ALA A 370 -15.48 -19.45 -11.80
C ALA A 370 -16.17 -18.19 -12.29
N ALA A 371 -16.90 -17.53 -11.40
CA ALA A 371 -17.48 -16.21 -11.63
C ALA A 371 -17.48 -15.45 -10.30
N ALA A 372 -16.87 -14.27 -10.27
CA ALA A 372 -16.76 -13.43 -9.09
C ALA A 372 -16.92 -11.95 -9.49
N GLY A 373 -17.31 -11.11 -8.54
CA GLY A 373 -17.33 -9.67 -8.69
C GLY A 373 -16.67 -9.02 -7.48
N PHE A 374 -16.16 -7.83 -7.69
CA PHE A 374 -15.56 -7.01 -6.65
C PHE A 374 -16.23 -5.63 -6.68
N SER A 375 -16.40 -5.03 -5.51
CA SER A 375 -16.71 -3.62 -5.35
C SER A 375 -15.44 -2.88 -4.96
N GLY A 376 -15.32 -1.62 -5.35
CA GLY A 376 -14.19 -0.80 -4.94
C GLY A 376 -12.85 -1.09 -5.63
N PHE A 377 -12.87 -1.64 -6.83
CA PHE A 377 -11.68 -1.85 -7.64
C PHE A 377 -11.68 -0.89 -8.85
N PRO A 378 -10.55 -0.29 -9.21
CA PRO A 378 -9.19 -0.45 -8.68
C PRO A 378 -8.92 0.41 -7.44
N GLY A 379 -9.73 1.41 -7.18
CA GLY A 379 -9.74 2.29 -6.02
C GLY A 379 -11.15 2.82 -5.78
N THR A 380 -11.34 3.56 -4.69
CA THR A 380 -12.68 4.02 -4.27
C THR A 380 -12.73 5.49 -3.91
N LYS A 381 -11.59 6.15 -3.79
CA LYS A 381 -11.51 7.52 -3.28
C LYS A 381 -11.94 8.55 -4.32
N TYR A 382 -11.56 8.33 -5.57
CA TYR A 382 -11.88 9.23 -6.69
C TYR A 382 -12.96 8.65 -7.57
N GLN A 383 -13.79 9.52 -8.18
CA GLN A 383 -14.85 9.15 -9.12
C GLN A 383 -14.30 8.86 -10.50
#